data_e3c8a76373e697c3cb72a5cde86d9a0e
#
_entry.id   e3c8a76373e697c3cb72a5cde86d9a0e
#
_cell.length_a   1.000
_cell.length_b   1.000
_cell.length_c   1.000
_cell.angle_alpha   90.00
_cell.angle_beta   90.00
_cell.angle_gamma   90.00
#
_symmetry.space_group_name_H-M   'P 1'
#
loop_
_entity.id
_entity.type
_entity.pdbx_description
1 polymer ?
#
loop_
_entity_poly.entity_id
_entity_poly.type
_entity_poly.pdbx_seq_one_letter_code
_entity_poly.pdbx_strand_id
1 'polypeptide(L)'
;VIRIHQVLATLGYGDAIGHEVLGIQKVLQGAGYESEIFVETADYRLEPQTRDFRELVDFTHPDNLLLHHFSLGSKASRTAFALPDRMALIYHNITPPEYFVGVHKKLARQCFRGRRELRAYADRCDLALGDSEFNRQDLAALGFPRTAVLPVVPDFSHLDREPNWLVARDFDDDWTNIVFVGRVIANKKSEDLIRFFHAYRTIHNPRSRLLIVGAQSGFERYLASLHQLVATLGAAHVHFVGHVSDEELVAFYETADLFLCASEHEGFCVPIVEAFYKQVPVLAYAATAVPSTMDGAGVLYEEKDPLHVAALMDAIVSDAGLQDRIVDG
;
A
#
# COMPACT_ATOMS: atom_id res chain seq x y z
N VAL A 1 -15.81 31.77 -7.52
CA VAL A 1 -15.89 30.31 -7.68
C VAL A 1 -14.98 29.73 -6.61
N ILE A 2 -15.49 28.83 -5.79
CA ILE A 2 -14.66 28.10 -4.80
C ILE A 2 -13.76 27.16 -5.58
N ARG A 3 -12.46 27.21 -5.30
CA ARG A 3 -11.45 26.31 -5.86
C ARG A 3 -11.10 25.25 -4.84
N ILE A 4 -10.89 24.03 -5.32
CA ILE A 4 -10.48 22.91 -4.48
C ILE A 4 -9.21 22.32 -5.08
N HIS A 5 -8.06 22.71 -4.55
CA HIS A 5 -6.76 22.25 -5.03
C HIS A 5 -6.22 21.10 -4.19
N GLN A 6 -5.30 20.33 -4.74
CA GLN A 6 -4.63 19.23 -4.06
C GLN A 6 -3.14 19.52 -3.95
N VAL A 7 -2.52 19.17 -2.83
CA VAL A 7 -1.08 19.30 -2.61
C VAL A 7 -0.50 18.05 -1.98
N LEU A 8 0.65 17.61 -2.50
CA LEU A 8 1.39 16.46 -1.98
C LEU A 8 2.89 16.57 -2.26
N ALA A 9 3.67 15.72 -1.61
CA ALA A 9 5.13 15.70 -1.79
C ALA A 9 5.52 15.12 -3.15
N THR A 10 4.98 13.94 -3.49
CA THR A 10 5.35 13.21 -4.71
C THR A 10 4.11 12.55 -5.30
N LEU A 11 3.90 12.71 -6.59
CA LEU A 11 2.88 12.00 -7.35
C LEU A 11 3.55 10.88 -8.14
N GLY A 12 3.35 9.63 -7.70
CA GLY A 12 3.86 8.42 -8.34
C GLY A 12 2.90 7.93 -9.43
N TYR A 13 3.45 7.32 -10.47
CA TYR A 13 2.64 6.62 -11.48
C TYR A 13 2.40 5.19 -11.02
N GLY A 14 1.14 4.75 -11.07
CA GLY A 14 0.76 3.38 -10.71
C GLY A 14 0.83 3.07 -9.22
N ASP A 15 0.91 4.07 -8.34
CA ASP A 15 0.77 3.86 -6.90
C ASP A 15 -0.63 4.28 -6.41
N ALA A 16 -1.03 3.74 -5.26
CA ALA A 16 -2.36 3.95 -4.70
C ALA A 16 -2.69 5.44 -4.46
N ILE A 17 -1.72 6.21 -3.96
CA ILE A 17 -1.90 7.66 -3.70
C ILE A 17 -2.05 8.41 -5.02
N GLY A 18 -1.27 8.03 -6.03
CA GLY A 18 -1.35 8.63 -7.37
C GLY A 18 -2.73 8.42 -8.00
N HIS A 19 -3.27 7.21 -7.93
CA HIS A 19 -4.62 6.91 -8.43
C HIS A 19 -5.69 7.69 -7.68
N GLU A 20 -5.61 7.76 -6.35
CA GLU A 20 -6.57 8.50 -5.52
C GLU A 20 -6.56 10.00 -5.84
N VAL A 21 -5.39 10.63 -5.92
CA VAL A 21 -5.23 12.07 -6.23
C VAL A 21 -5.85 12.41 -7.59
N LEU A 22 -5.55 11.61 -8.61
CA LEU A 22 -6.12 11.78 -9.97
C LEU A 22 -7.63 11.53 -9.98
N GLY A 23 -8.10 10.52 -9.27
CA GLY A 23 -9.52 10.20 -9.10
C GLY A 23 -10.29 11.35 -8.44
N ILE A 24 -9.77 11.89 -7.34
CA ILE A 24 -10.35 13.05 -6.65
C ILE A 24 -10.40 14.26 -7.58
N GLN A 25 -9.32 14.56 -8.32
CA GLN A 25 -9.32 15.67 -9.28
C GLN A 25 -10.42 15.52 -10.34
N LYS A 26 -10.54 14.33 -10.91
CA LYS A 26 -11.58 14.02 -11.92
C LYS A 26 -12.99 14.24 -11.38
N VAL A 27 -13.27 13.80 -10.16
CA VAL A 27 -14.57 13.99 -9.50
C VAL A 27 -14.84 15.48 -9.23
N LEU A 28 -13.87 16.22 -8.71
CA LEU A 28 -14.00 17.65 -8.43
C LEU A 28 -14.25 18.46 -9.70
N GLN A 29 -13.49 18.20 -10.77
CA GLN A 29 -13.68 18.87 -12.06
C GLN A 29 -15.03 18.49 -12.68
N GLY A 30 -15.45 17.21 -12.58
CA GLY A 30 -16.78 16.77 -13.01
C GLY A 30 -17.93 17.43 -12.24
N ALA A 31 -17.70 17.82 -10.99
CA ALA A 31 -18.64 18.60 -10.18
C ALA A 31 -18.57 20.11 -10.42
N GLY A 32 -17.73 20.60 -11.33
CA GLY A 32 -17.61 22.00 -11.72
C GLY A 32 -16.66 22.83 -10.86
N TYR A 33 -15.84 22.20 -10.02
CA TYR A 33 -14.79 22.90 -9.29
C TYR A 33 -13.52 23.06 -10.13
N GLU A 34 -12.81 24.18 -9.94
CA GLU A 34 -11.43 24.32 -10.42
C GLU A 34 -10.52 23.55 -9.47
N SER A 35 -9.82 22.53 -10.00
CA SER A 35 -8.94 21.65 -9.20
C SER A 35 -7.63 21.41 -9.93
N GLU A 36 -6.52 21.81 -9.29
CA GLU A 36 -5.16 21.62 -9.74
C GLU A 36 -4.41 20.79 -8.70
N ILE A 37 -3.38 20.05 -9.15
CA ILE A 37 -2.52 19.21 -8.30
C ILE A 37 -1.14 19.85 -8.20
N PHE A 38 -0.71 20.18 -6.99
CA PHE A 38 0.59 20.82 -6.70
C PHE A 38 1.54 19.83 -6.02
N VAL A 39 2.76 19.66 -6.56
CA VAL A 39 3.73 18.65 -6.12
C VAL A 39 5.15 19.21 -5.99
N GLU A 40 5.99 18.56 -5.14
CA GLU A 40 7.44 18.79 -5.20
C GLU A 40 8.07 18.01 -6.36
N THR A 41 7.58 16.80 -6.60
CA THR A 41 8.03 15.92 -7.67
C THR A 41 6.86 15.10 -8.22
N ALA A 42 6.89 14.83 -9.51
CA ALA A 42 5.97 13.90 -10.14
C ALA A 42 6.75 12.90 -11.01
N ASP A 43 6.17 11.73 -11.26
CA ASP A 43 6.63 10.87 -12.34
C ASP A 43 6.50 11.64 -13.66
N TYR A 44 7.48 11.50 -14.56
CA TYR A 44 7.52 12.26 -15.82
C TYR A 44 6.25 12.10 -16.68
N ARG A 45 5.53 10.99 -16.54
CA ARG A 45 4.24 10.72 -17.24
C ARG A 45 3.09 11.56 -16.69
N LEU A 46 3.18 12.00 -15.44
CA LEU A 46 2.17 12.77 -14.73
C LEU A 46 2.51 14.27 -14.64
N GLU A 47 3.76 14.67 -14.94
CA GLU A 47 4.17 16.09 -14.93
C GLU A 47 3.20 17.02 -15.70
N PRO A 48 2.65 16.66 -16.89
CA PRO A 48 1.73 17.53 -17.61
C PRO A 48 0.39 17.79 -16.88
N GLN A 49 0.05 16.98 -15.88
CA GLN A 49 -1.17 17.08 -15.09
C GLN A 49 -0.93 17.76 -13.73
N THR A 50 0.29 18.20 -13.46
CA THR A 50 0.69 18.76 -12.16
C THR A 50 1.30 20.14 -12.31
N ARG A 51 1.37 20.85 -11.17
CA ARG A 51 2.08 22.13 -11.02
C ARG A 51 3.15 22.01 -9.95
N ASP A 52 4.18 22.82 -10.06
CA ASP A 52 5.16 22.97 -8.99
C ASP A 52 4.47 23.55 -7.72
N PHE A 53 4.72 22.97 -6.56
CA PHE A 53 4.12 23.42 -5.29
C PHE A 53 4.40 24.90 -4.99
N ARG A 54 5.47 25.49 -5.54
CA ARG A 54 5.80 26.89 -5.37
C ARG A 54 4.80 27.83 -6.03
N GLU A 55 4.12 27.37 -7.07
CA GLU A 55 3.07 28.15 -7.73
C GLU A 55 1.79 28.24 -6.88
N LEU A 56 1.63 27.37 -5.87
CA LEU A 56 0.44 27.36 -5.02
C LEU A 56 0.17 28.73 -4.36
N VAL A 57 1.20 29.54 -4.13
CA VAL A 57 1.08 30.91 -3.58
C VAL A 57 0.29 31.85 -4.49
N ASP A 58 0.26 31.60 -5.80
CA ASP A 58 -0.49 32.41 -6.79
C ASP A 58 -1.94 31.95 -6.91
N PHE A 59 -2.29 30.79 -6.36
CA PHE A 59 -3.61 30.17 -6.41
C PHE A 59 -4.36 30.26 -5.08
N THR A 60 -3.69 30.68 -4.01
CA THR A 60 -4.23 30.70 -2.64
C THR A 60 -5.31 31.74 -2.44
N HIS A 61 -6.36 31.42 -1.67
CA HIS A 61 -7.40 32.34 -1.23
C HIS A 61 -8.10 31.77 0.01
N PRO A 62 -8.50 32.61 1.01
CA PRO A 62 -9.17 32.13 2.23
C PRO A 62 -10.47 31.36 2.01
N ASP A 63 -11.15 31.55 0.89
CA ASP A 63 -12.38 30.84 0.53
C ASP A 63 -12.12 29.51 -0.21
N ASN A 64 -10.88 29.27 -0.63
CA ASN A 64 -10.53 28.01 -1.27
C ASN A 64 -10.41 26.88 -0.24
N LEU A 65 -10.49 25.64 -0.72
CA LEU A 65 -10.18 24.45 0.04
C LEU A 65 -8.93 23.80 -0.54
N LEU A 66 -7.96 23.53 0.30
CA LEU A 66 -6.77 22.77 -0.03
C LEU A 66 -6.85 21.36 0.56
N LEU A 67 -6.87 20.35 -0.31
CA LEU A 67 -6.74 18.95 0.08
C LEU A 67 -5.25 18.62 0.18
N HIS A 68 -4.78 18.40 1.39
CA HIS A 68 -3.37 18.09 1.63
C HIS A 68 -3.18 16.60 1.85
N HIS A 69 -2.62 15.91 0.86
CA HIS A 69 -2.25 14.50 0.95
C HIS A 69 -0.95 14.34 1.74
N PHE A 70 -1.06 13.79 2.93
CA PHE A 70 0.03 13.70 3.88
C PHE A 70 0.51 12.25 4.06
N SER A 71 1.64 11.91 3.47
CA SER A 71 2.35 10.64 3.64
C SER A 71 3.71 10.81 4.32
N LEU A 72 4.35 11.96 4.13
CA LEU A 72 5.60 12.39 4.77
C LEU A 72 5.67 13.91 4.78
N GLY A 73 6.36 14.48 5.76
CA GLY A 73 6.63 15.92 5.78
C GLY A 73 7.54 16.35 4.63
N SER A 74 7.18 17.44 3.96
CA SER A 74 7.83 17.91 2.75
C SER A 74 7.92 19.44 2.70
N LYS A 75 8.55 20.01 1.66
CA LYS A 75 8.52 21.46 1.43
C LYS A 75 7.11 21.89 1.01
N ALA A 76 6.44 21.10 0.13
CA ALA A 76 5.06 21.34 -0.28
C ALA A 76 4.16 21.39 0.94
N SER A 77 4.29 20.43 1.88
CA SER A 77 3.56 20.43 3.15
C SER A 77 3.76 21.72 3.93
N ARG A 78 5.00 22.17 4.11
CA ARG A 78 5.28 23.40 4.86
C ARG A 78 4.79 24.67 4.17
N THR A 79 4.81 24.70 2.84
CA THR A 79 4.21 25.80 2.07
C THR A 79 2.70 25.82 2.28
N ALA A 80 2.03 24.69 2.08
CA ALA A 80 0.58 24.55 2.30
C ALA A 80 0.15 24.95 3.71
N PHE A 81 0.93 24.60 4.73
CA PHE A 81 0.67 24.97 6.12
C PHE A 81 0.57 26.48 6.34
N ALA A 82 1.40 27.25 5.64
CA ALA A 82 1.50 28.71 5.81
C ALA A 82 0.46 29.51 5.02
N LEU A 83 -0.27 28.88 4.09
CA LEU A 83 -1.23 29.57 3.23
C LEU A 83 -2.59 29.74 3.92
N PRO A 84 -3.39 30.75 3.52
CA PRO A 84 -4.65 31.10 4.18
C PRO A 84 -5.83 30.20 3.80
N ASP A 85 -5.66 29.30 2.82
CA ASP A 85 -6.72 28.39 2.35
C ASP A 85 -7.29 27.59 3.52
N ARG A 86 -8.57 27.29 3.50
CA ARG A 86 -9.13 26.24 4.35
C ARG A 86 -8.46 24.91 3.99
N MET A 87 -8.31 24.01 4.97
CA MET A 87 -7.55 22.78 4.74
C MET A 87 -8.32 21.55 5.21
N ALA A 88 -8.41 20.56 4.32
CA ALA A 88 -8.68 19.18 4.68
C ALA A 88 -7.40 18.35 4.45
N LEU A 89 -7.01 17.58 5.46
CA LEU A 89 -5.84 16.70 5.39
C LEU A 89 -6.30 15.28 5.08
N ILE A 90 -5.69 14.63 4.08
CA ILE A 90 -5.86 13.21 3.77
C ILE A 90 -4.58 12.49 4.19
N TYR A 91 -4.69 11.62 5.18
CA TYR A 91 -3.55 10.96 5.82
C TYR A 91 -3.36 9.55 5.30
N HIS A 92 -2.30 9.36 4.51
CA HIS A 92 -1.91 8.09 3.89
C HIS A 92 -1.00 7.23 4.76
N ASN A 93 -0.98 7.49 6.05
CA ASN A 93 -0.12 6.85 7.03
C ASN A 93 1.38 7.19 6.91
N ILE A 94 2.05 7.13 8.04
CA ILE A 94 3.51 7.21 8.15
C ILE A 94 4.00 5.99 8.92
N THR A 95 4.66 5.09 8.24
CA THR A 95 5.28 3.92 8.87
C THR A 95 6.18 4.34 10.04
N PRO A 96 6.06 3.71 11.21
CA PRO A 96 6.92 4.00 12.35
C PRO A 96 8.40 3.90 11.98
N PRO A 97 9.24 4.88 12.39
CA PRO A 97 10.64 4.95 11.98
C PRO A 97 11.47 3.74 12.44
N GLU A 98 11.01 3.00 13.45
CA GLU A 98 11.64 1.82 14.03
C GLU A 98 11.86 0.72 13.00
N TYR A 99 10.92 0.54 12.06
CA TYR A 99 11.08 -0.43 10.96
C TYR A 99 12.27 -0.15 10.05
N PHE A 100 12.72 1.09 9.99
CA PHE A 100 13.82 1.51 9.11
C PHE A 100 15.14 1.73 9.82
N VAL A 101 15.17 1.63 11.16
CA VAL A 101 16.41 1.70 11.94
C VAL A 101 17.32 0.53 11.58
N GLY A 102 18.59 0.85 11.23
CA GLY A 102 19.56 -0.17 10.78
C GLY A 102 19.43 -0.57 9.31
N VAL A 103 18.28 -0.32 8.67
CA VAL A 103 18.00 -0.67 7.27
C VAL A 103 18.13 0.55 6.36
N HIS A 104 17.40 1.63 6.64
CA HIS A 104 17.35 2.82 5.81
C HIS A 104 17.33 4.11 6.65
N LYS A 105 18.50 4.56 7.09
CA LYS A 105 18.67 5.69 8.03
C LYS A 105 17.99 7.00 7.61
N LYS A 106 18.00 7.32 6.30
CA LYS A 106 17.37 8.54 5.77
C LYS A 106 15.85 8.46 5.93
N LEU A 107 15.24 7.33 5.55
CA LEU A 107 13.80 7.11 5.65
C LEU A 107 13.34 7.09 7.11
N ALA A 108 14.08 6.42 8.02
CA ALA A 108 13.78 6.47 9.46
C ALA A 108 13.68 7.91 9.98
N ARG A 109 14.63 8.77 9.58
CA ARG A 109 14.60 10.20 9.96
C ARG A 109 13.42 10.95 9.32
N GLN A 110 13.07 10.63 8.07
CA GLN A 110 11.93 11.26 7.38
C GLN A 110 10.61 10.87 8.05
N CYS A 111 10.40 9.59 8.36
CA CYS A 111 9.22 9.11 9.08
C CYS A 111 9.11 9.78 10.46
N PHE A 112 10.19 9.82 11.24
CA PHE A 112 10.20 10.48 12.54
C PHE A 112 9.84 11.97 12.44
N ARG A 113 10.39 12.69 11.47
CA ARG A 113 10.08 14.11 11.26
C ARG A 113 8.64 14.28 10.76
N GLY A 114 8.19 13.44 9.83
CA GLY A 114 6.83 13.48 9.29
C GLY A 114 5.77 13.32 10.38
N ARG A 115 5.94 12.36 11.29
CA ARG A 115 5.03 12.20 12.45
C ARG A 115 5.02 13.42 13.38
N ARG A 116 6.15 14.10 13.56
CA ARG A 116 6.21 15.36 14.31
C ARG A 116 5.53 16.52 13.58
N GLU A 117 5.74 16.62 12.26
CA GLU A 117 5.10 17.64 11.42
C GLU A 117 3.58 17.41 11.38
N LEU A 118 3.11 16.17 11.21
CA LEU A 118 1.69 15.84 11.21
C LEU A 118 0.96 16.39 12.42
N ARG A 119 1.55 16.27 13.61
CA ARG A 119 0.94 16.77 14.85
C ARG A 119 0.66 18.27 14.81
N ALA A 120 1.49 19.07 14.12
CA ALA A 120 1.29 20.50 14.01
C ALA A 120 0.06 20.87 13.15
N TYR A 121 -0.42 19.97 12.32
CA TYR A 121 -1.61 20.18 11.49
C TYR A 121 -2.92 20.06 12.27
N ALA A 122 -2.92 19.55 13.50
CA ALA A 122 -4.13 19.38 14.29
C ALA A 122 -4.89 20.71 14.49
N ASP A 123 -4.17 21.80 14.69
CA ASP A 123 -4.75 23.15 14.84
C ASP A 123 -4.93 23.88 13.50
N ARG A 124 -4.44 23.30 12.39
CA ARG A 124 -4.45 23.93 11.06
C ARG A 124 -5.58 23.44 10.18
N CYS A 125 -6.02 22.19 10.35
CA CYS A 125 -6.98 21.56 9.48
C CYS A 125 -8.41 21.70 10.00
N ASP A 126 -9.35 22.02 9.09
CA ASP A 126 -10.79 21.98 9.36
C ASP A 126 -11.31 20.55 9.51
N LEU A 127 -10.69 19.61 8.79
CA LEU A 127 -11.04 18.20 8.74
C LEU A 127 -9.79 17.37 8.46
N ALA A 128 -9.66 16.22 9.10
CA ALA A 128 -8.61 15.25 8.80
C ALA A 128 -9.23 13.89 8.47
N LEU A 129 -8.84 13.35 7.33
CA LEU A 129 -9.36 12.12 6.75
C LEU A 129 -8.27 11.06 6.78
N GLY A 130 -8.57 9.86 7.27
CA GLY A 130 -7.66 8.73 7.22
C GLY A 130 -8.14 7.70 6.21
N ASP A 131 -7.22 7.04 5.50
CA ASP A 131 -7.54 6.00 4.51
C ASP A 131 -8.23 4.78 5.13
N SER A 132 -8.18 4.66 6.45
CA SER A 132 -8.78 3.57 7.22
C SER A 132 -9.19 4.05 8.61
N GLU A 133 -9.97 3.23 9.31
CA GLU A 133 -10.30 3.50 10.71
C GLU A 133 -9.05 3.56 11.60
N PHE A 134 -8.03 2.74 11.32
CA PHE A 134 -6.73 2.81 11.99
C PHE A 134 -6.08 4.19 11.82
N ASN A 135 -6.03 4.72 10.59
CA ASN A 135 -5.50 6.05 10.29
C ASN A 135 -6.33 7.16 10.95
N ARG A 136 -7.66 7.03 10.94
CA ARG A 136 -8.54 7.98 11.63
C ARG A 136 -8.28 8.02 13.14
N GLN A 137 -8.07 6.86 13.77
CA GLN A 137 -7.74 6.76 15.19
C GLN A 137 -6.35 7.36 15.50
N ASP A 138 -5.35 7.14 14.63
CA ASP A 138 -4.01 7.77 14.77
C ASP A 138 -4.13 9.31 14.73
N LEU A 139 -4.93 9.86 13.81
CA LEU A 139 -5.22 11.30 13.75
C LEU A 139 -5.93 11.81 15.01
N ALA A 140 -6.95 11.11 15.50
CA ALA A 140 -7.65 11.47 16.71
C ALA A 140 -6.71 11.46 17.94
N ALA A 141 -5.84 10.47 18.05
CA ALA A 141 -4.83 10.37 19.10
C ALA A 141 -3.77 11.49 19.03
N LEU A 142 -3.51 12.04 17.83
CA LEU A 142 -2.63 13.20 17.63
C LEU A 142 -3.31 14.53 17.97
N GLY A 143 -4.61 14.54 18.29
CA GLY A 143 -5.35 15.72 18.72
C GLY A 143 -6.13 16.44 17.61
N PHE A 144 -6.32 15.85 16.44
CA PHE A 144 -7.17 16.43 15.40
C PHE A 144 -8.63 16.48 15.88
N PRO A 145 -9.28 17.67 15.87
CA PRO A 145 -10.60 17.84 16.49
C PRO A 145 -11.74 17.24 15.66
N ARG A 146 -11.54 17.08 14.35
CA ARG A 146 -12.54 16.54 13.43
C ARG A 146 -11.86 15.53 12.52
N THR A 147 -12.19 14.25 12.70
CA THR A 147 -11.64 13.15 11.89
C THR A 147 -12.76 12.32 11.29
N ALA A 148 -12.51 11.79 10.08
CA ALA A 148 -13.38 10.83 9.41
C ALA A 148 -12.53 9.83 8.60
N VAL A 149 -13.15 8.78 8.10
CA VAL A 149 -12.54 7.84 7.15
C VAL A 149 -12.89 8.28 5.74
N LEU A 150 -11.87 8.35 4.89
CA LEU A 150 -11.99 8.40 3.43
C LEU A 150 -11.19 7.20 2.91
N PRO A 151 -11.83 6.06 2.67
CA PRO A 151 -11.11 4.87 2.22
C PRO A 151 -10.53 5.10 0.83
N VAL A 152 -9.37 4.52 0.58
CA VAL A 152 -8.81 4.49 -0.78
C VAL A 152 -9.81 3.79 -1.71
N VAL A 153 -10.15 4.43 -2.81
CA VAL A 153 -10.98 3.83 -3.87
C VAL A 153 -10.06 3.47 -5.04
N PRO A 154 -9.58 2.23 -5.12
CA PRO A 154 -8.69 1.81 -6.19
C PRO A 154 -9.37 1.89 -7.56
N ASP A 155 -8.65 2.36 -8.56
CA ASP A 155 -9.00 2.15 -9.96
C ASP A 155 -8.41 0.82 -10.42
N PHE A 156 -9.25 -0.17 -10.59
CA PHE A 156 -8.83 -1.52 -11.00
C PHE A 156 -8.63 -1.69 -12.51
N SER A 157 -8.79 -0.62 -13.31
CA SER A 157 -8.62 -0.69 -14.76
C SER A 157 -7.25 -1.24 -15.22
N HIS A 158 -6.23 -1.10 -14.39
CA HIS A 158 -4.92 -1.71 -14.64
C HIS A 158 -4.94 -3.23 -14.49
N LEU A 159 -5.88 -3.79 -13.71
CA LEU A 159 -6.06 -5.23 -13.53
C LEU A 159 -7.02 -5.88 -14.56
N ASP A 160 -7.73 -5.04 -15.35
CA ASP A 160 -8.61 -5.51 -16.44
C ASP A 160 -7.84 -5.77 -17.75
N ARG A 161 -6.53 -5.56 -17.74
CA ARG A 161 -5.69 -5.82 -18.90
C ARG A 161 -5.50 -7.32 -19.14
N GLU A 162 -5.20 -7.66 -20.39
CA GLU A 162 -4.79 -9.01 -20.74
C GLU A 162 -3.48 -9.37 -20.01
N PRO A 163 -3.39 -10.55 -19.39
CA PRO A 163 -2.19 -10.96 -18.68
C PRO A 163 -1.01 -11.14 -19.66
N ASN A 164 0.20 -10.90 -19.18
CA ASN A 164 1.39 -11.27 -19.93
C ASN A 164 1.47 -12.79 -20.04
N TRP A 165 1.19 -13.32 -21.23
CA TRP A 165 1.08 -14.76 -21.49
C TRP A 165 2.39 -15.53 -21.23
N LEU A 166 3.57 -14.89 -21.33
CA LEU A 166 4.84 -15.55 -21.01
C LEU A 166 4.96 -15.81 -19.53
N VAL A 167 4.59 -14.82 -18.71
CA VAL A 167 4.59 -14.94 -17.25
C VAL A 167 3.50 -15.95 -16.84
N ALA A 168 2.29 -15.82 -17.35
CA ALA A 168 1.19 -16.75 -17.03
C ALA A 168 1.62 -18.19 -17.34
N ARG A 169 2.15 -18.47 -18.53
CA ARG A 169 2.60 -19.83 -18.92
C ARG A 169 3.66 -20.42 -18.00
N ASP A 170 4.56 -19.57 -17.46
CA ASP A 170 5.66 -20.04 -16.62
C ASP A 170 5.20 -20.40 -15.20
N PHE A 171 3.98 -19.96 -14.80
CA PHE A 171 3.39 -20.20 -13.49
C PHE A 171 2.02 -20.90 -13.52
N ASP A 172 1.42 -21.13 -14.69
CA ASP A 172 0.21 -21.91 -14.90
C ASP A 172 0.58 -23.39 -15.10
N ASP A 173 0.95 -24.04 -14.00
CA ASP A 173 1.32 -25.46 -13.95
C ASP A 173 0.68 -26.15 -12.72
N ASP A 174 1.09 -27.37 -12.36
CA ASP A 174 0.59 -28.12 -11.21
C ASP A 174 1.26 -27.73 -9.86
N TRP A 175 1.94 -26.58 -9.81
CA TRP A 175 2.56 -26.05 -8.59
C TRP A 175 1.66 -24.99 -7.94
N THR A 176 1.65 -24.99 -6.62
CA THR A 176 0.97 -23.95 -5.85
C THR A 176 1.76 -22.66 -5.82
N ASN A 177 1.14 -21.57 -6.25
CA ASN A 177 1.69 -20.23 -6.25
C ASN A 177 1.19 -19.42 -5.05
N ILE A 178 2.06 -19.19 -4.10
CA ILE A 178 1.81 -18.25 -2.99
C ILE A 178 2.35 -16.89 -3.41
N VAL A 179 1.49 -15.89 -3.49
CA VAL A 179 1.85 -14.56 -4.01
C VAL A 179 1.79 -13.52 -2.90
N PHE A 180 2.76 -12.63 -2.88
CA PHE A 180 2.74 -11.36 -2.16
C PHE A 180 3.01 -10.23 -3.15
N VAL A 181 2.21 -9.17 -3.12
CA VAL A 181 2.40 -7.97 -3.92
C VAL A 181 2.67 -6.78 -3.00
N GLY A 182 3.76 -6.07 -3.26
CA GLY A 182 4.13 -4.88 -2.49
C GLY A 182 5.64 -4.62 -2.49
N ARG A 183 6.04 -3.41 -2.12
CA ARG A 183 7.46 -3.07 -2.00
C ARG A 183 8.15 -3.96 -0.96
N VAL A 184 9.37 -4.39 -1.25
CA VAL A 184 10.18 -5.19 -0.31
C VAL A 184 10.81 -4.26 0.72
N ILE A 185 10.06 -3.95 1.78
CA ILE A 185 10.45 -3.05 2.87
C ILE A 185 10.12 -3.66 4.23
N ALA A 186 10.80 -3.20 5.27
CA ALA A 186 10.83 -3.90 6.56
C ALA A 186 9.47 -4.05 7.26
N ASN A 187 8.52 -3.11 7.11
CA ASN A 187 7.19 -3.23 7.70
C ASN A 187 6.30 -4.28 6.99
N LYS A 188 6.66 -4.69 5.78
CA LYS A 188 5.95 -5.75 5.02
C LYS A 188 6.36 -7.16 5.45
N LYS A 189 7.43 -7.29 6.24
CA LYS A 189 7.86 -8.54 6.86
C LYS A 189 8.06 -9.71 5.88
N SER A 190 8.78 -9.45 4.78
CA SER A 190 9.10 -10.51 3.80
C SER A 190 9.88 -11.67 4.44
N GLU A 191 10.59 -11.45 5.54
CA GLU A 191 11.21 -12.51 6.32
C GLU A 191 10.22 -13.50 6.92
N ASP A 192 9.02 -13.04 7.30
CA ASP A 192 7.98 -13.90 7.84
C ASP A 192 7.30 -14.68 6.71
N LEU A 193 7.04 -14.05 5.54
CA LEU A 193 6.56 -14.76 4.35
C LEU A 193 7.47 -15.94 4.00
N ILE A 194 8.79 -15.73 4.02
CA ILE A 194 9.78 -16.77 3.73
C ILE A 194 9.71 -17.91 4.76
N ARG A 195 9.58 -17.60 6.07
CA ARG A 195 9.47 -18.61 7.13
C ARG A 195 8.19 -19.42 7.03
N PHE A 196 7.05 -18.75 6.79
CA PHE A 196 5.75 -19.40 6.65
C PHE A 196 5.74 -20.31 5.42
N PHE A 197 6.21 -19.80 4.29
CA PHE A 197 6.33 -20.58 3.07
C PHE A 197 7.27 -21.76 3.22
N HIS A 198 8.43 -21.59 3.88
CA HIS A 198 9.36 -22.67 4.13
C HIS A 198 8.72 -23.80 4.95
N ALA A 199 7.97 -23.46 6.01
CA ALA A 199 7.20 -24.42 6.80
C ALA A 199 6.12 -25.12 5.95
N TYR A 200 5.33 -24.36 5.21
CA TYR A 200 4.29 -24.90 4.30
C TYR A 200 4.88 -25.86 3.27
N ARG A 201 5.92 -25.45 2.56
CA ARG A 201 6.56 -26.27 1.55
C ARG A 201 7.16 -27.56 2.12
N THR A 202 7.74 -27.49 3.31
CA THR A 202 8.41 -28.62 3.93
C THR A 202 7.42 -29.67 4.49
N ILE A 203 6.30 -29.21 5.04
CA ILE A 203 5.38 -30.06 5.81
C ILE A 203 4.17 -30.48 4.96
N HIS A 204 3.64 -29.59 4.14
CA HIS A 204 2.37 -29.79 3.45
C HIS A 204 2.55 -29.99 1.94
N ASN A 205 3.12 -29.03 1.22
CA ASN A 205 3.18 -29.08 -0.23
C ASN A 205 4.56 -28.79 -0.82
N PRO A 206 5.38 -29.81 -1.15
CA PRO A 206 6.71 -29.63 -1.76
C PRO A 206 6.64 -29.06 -3.19
N ARG A 207 5.49 -29.11 -3.87
CA ARG A 207 5.26 -28.49 -5.16
C ARG A 207 4.64 -27.10 -5.01
N SER A 208 5.33 -26.22 -4.31
CA SER A 208 4.91 -24.85 -4.09
C SER A 208 6.04 -23.87 -4.29
N ARG A 209 5.71 -22.62 -4.57
CA ARG A 209 6.65 -21.50 -4.71
C ARG A 209 6.08 -20.23 -4.09
N LEU A 210 6.97 -19.37 -3.61
CA LEU A 210 6.64 -18.02 -3.09
C LEU A 210 7.10 -16.99 -4.09
N LEU A 211 6.17 -16.17 -4.58
CA LEU A 211 6.40 -15.10 -5.53
C LEU A 211 6.27 -13.74 -4.81
N ILE A 212 7.38 -13.06 -4.58
CA ILE A 212 7.43 -11.74 -3.94
C ILE A 212 7.54 -10.69 -5.06
N VAL A 213 6.40 -10.11 -5.42
CA VAL A 213 6.25 -9.17 -6.52
C VAL A 213 6.29 -7.74 -5.99
N GLY A 214 7.18 -6.90 -6.51
CA GLY A 214 7.24 -5.49 -6.18
C GLY A 214 8.64 -4.91 -6.07
N ALA A 215 8.72 -3.59 -6.04
CA ALA A 215 9.98 -2.86 -6.09
C ALA A 215 10.89 -3.15 -4.89
N GLN A 216 12.17 -3.34 -5.17
CA GLN A 216 13.23 -3.69 -4.22
C GLN A 216 14.24 -2.56 -4.04
N SER A 217 14.23 -1.57 -4.92
CA SER A 217 15.19 -0.48 -4.94
C SER A 217 15.17 0.38 -3.67
N GLY A 218 16.35 0.79 -3.22
CA GLY A 218 16.54 1.60 -2.01
C GLY A 218 16.57 0.81 -0.70
N PHE A 219 16.38 -0.52 -0.75
CA PHE A 219 16.39 -1.42 0.41
C PHE A 219 17.35 -2.61 0.25
N GLU A 220 18.46 -2.40 -0.43
CA GLU A 220 19.45 -3.43 -0.81
C GLU A 220 19.99 -4.21 0.42
N ARG A 221 20.17 -3.53 1.57
CA ARG A 221 20.60 -4.18 2.81
C ARG A 221 19.54 -5.13 3.37
N TYR A 222 18.27 -4.73 3.31
CA TYR A 222 17.16 -5.57 3.73
C TYR A 222 17.01 -6.76 2.78
N LEU A 223 17.04 -6.51 1.47
CA LEU A 223 17.00 -7.56 0.45
C LEU A 223 18.15 -8.57 0.64
N ALA A 224 19.37 -8.10 0.89
CA ALA A 224 20.51 -8.99 1.17
C ALA A 224 20.27 -9.87 2.41
N SER A 225 19.63 -9.33 3.46
CA SER A 225 19.29 -10.13 4.65
C SER A 225 18.21 -11.18 4.36
N LEU A 226 17.27 -10.89 3.45
CA LEU A 226 16.28 -11.88 3.01
C LEU A 226 16.92 -13.01 2.18
N HIS A 227 17.82 -12.70 1.26
CA HIS A 227 18.59 -13.71 0.53
C HIS A 227 19.43 -14.58 1.48
N GLN A 228 20.05 -13.98 2.50
CA GLN A 228 20.77 -14.73 3.54
C GLN A 228 19.82 -15.64 4.32
N LEU A 229 18.62 -15.20 4.65
CA LEU A 229 17.59 -16.00 5.32
C LEU A 229 17.19 -17.21 4.45
N VAL A 230 16.90 -16.99 3.17
CA VAL A 230 16.59 -18.06 2.20
C VAL A 230 17.69 -19.10 2.18
N ALA A 231 18.96 -18.67 2.07
CA ALA A 231 20.12 -19.58 2.08
C ALA A 231 20.25 -20.34 3.41
N THR A 232 20.06 -19.67 4.54
CA THR A 232 20.19 -20.26 5.88
C THR A 232 19.12 -21.31 6.15
N LEU A 233 17.88 -21.07 5.71
CA LEU A 233 16.78 -22.02 5.84
C LEU A 233 16.82 -23.14 4.78
N GLY A 234 17.58 -22.97 3.71
CA GLY A 234 17.47 -23.83 2.53
C GLY A 234 16.09 -23.72 1.85
N ALA A 235 15.46 -22.57 1.94
CA ALA A 235 14.11 -22.32 1.41
C ALA A 235 14.15 -22.24 -0.12
N ALA A 236 13.95 -23.37 -0.79
CA ALA A 236 13.90 -23.45 -2.26
C ALA A 236 12.62 -22.78 -2.79
N HIS A 237 12.67 -22.29 -4.05
CA HIS A 237 11.54 -21.72 -4.79
C HIS A 237 10.93 -20.44 -4.14
N VAL A 238 11.76 -19.62 -3.52
CA VAL A 238 11.42 -18.24 -3.17
C VAL A 238 11.95 -17.33 -4.27
N HIS A 239 11.04 -16.63 -4.93
CA HIS A 239 11.33 -15.76 -6.08
C HIS A 239 11.11 -14.29 -5.71
N PHE A 240 12.18 -13.50 -5.75
CA PHE A 240 12.10 -12.05 -5.66
C PHE A 240 11.94 -11.47 -7.06
N VAL A 241 10.69 -11.28 -7.49
CA VAL A 241 10.34 -10.92 -8.87
C VAL A 241 10.80 -9.52 -9.24
N GLY A 242 10.69 -8.57 -8.31
CA GLY A 242 11.00 -7.17 -8.59
C GLY A 242 9.77 -6.38 -9.05
N HIS A 243 10.01 -5.19 -9.62
CA HIS A 243 8.95 -4.36 -10.19
C HIS A 243 8.51 -4.93 -11.54
N VAL A 244 7.22 -5.00 -11.77
CA VAL A 244 6.59 -5.61 -12.95
C VAL A 244 5.68 -4.61 -13.67
N SER A 245 5.32 -4.88 -14.91
CA SER A 245 4.26 -4.16 -15.63
C SER A 245 2.86 -4.55 -15.13
N ASP A 246 1.84 -3.80 -15.52
CA ASP A 246 0.45 -4.12 -15.16
C ASP A 246 0.03 -5.48 -15.72
N GLU A 247 0.41 -5.80 -16.96
CA GLU A 247 0.10 -7.08 -17.62
C GLU A 247 0.81 -8.26 -16.95
N GLU A 248 2.02 -8.04 -16.42
CA GLU A 248 2.73 -9.04 -15.61
C GLU A 248 2.08 -9.20 -14.23
N LEU A 249 1.65 -8.09 -13.61
CA LEU A 249 0.95 -8.10 -12.33
C LEU A 249 -0.37 -8.89 -12.43
N VAL A 250 -1.14 -8.67 -13.50
CA VAL A 250 -2.35 -9.44 -13.80
C VAL A 250 -2.02 -10.92 -13.90
N ALA A 251 -0.97 -11.31 -14.63
CA ALA A 251 -0.57 -12.71 -14.75
C ALA A 251 -0.21 -13.35 -13.40
N PHE A 252 0.47 -12.60 -12.50
CA PHE A 252 0.76 -13.11 -11.14
C PHE A 252 -0.48 -13.28 -10.29
N TYR A 253 -1.47 -12.40 -10.38
CA TYR A 253 -2.73 -12.59 -9.67
C TYR A 253 -3.55 -13.74 -10.26
N GLU A 254 -3.63 -13.88 -11.59
CA GLU A 254 -4.41 -14.93 -12.24
C GLU A 254 -3.83 -16.34 -12.05
N THR A 255 -2.53 -16.45 -11.78
CA THR A 255 -1.88 -17.74 -11.49
C THR A 255 -1.71 -17.99 -9.98
N ALA A 256 -2.20 -17.10 -9.12
CA ALA A 256 -2.06 -17.20 -7.67
C ALA A 256 -3.12 -18.15 -7.07
N ASP A 257 -2.69 -19.09 -6.24
CA ASP A 257 -3.58 -19.93 -5.43
C ASP A 257 -3.87 -19.32 -4.06
N LEU A 258 -2.97 -18.44 -3.57
CA LEU A 258 -3.10 -17.75 -2.29
C LEU A 258 -2.31 -16.45 -2.29
N PHE A 259 -2.95 -15.36 -1.86
CA PHE A 259 -2.29 -14.13 -1.49
C PHE A 259 -1.93 -14.16 -0.01
N LEU A 260 -0.64 -14.08 0.32
CA LEU A 260 -0.15 -14.11 1.70
C LEU A 260 0.40 -12.75 2.13
N CYS A 261 -0.17 -12.15 3.17
CA CYS A 261 0.28 -10.88 3.74
C CYS A 261 0.77 -11.04 5.18
N ALA A 262 2.02 -10.66 5.46
CA ALA A 262 2.61 -10.67 6.79
C ALA A 262 2.90 -9.26 7.33
N SER A 263 2.38 -8.23 6.68
CA SER A 263 2.64 -6.82 7.01
C SER A 263 2.28 -6.49 8.46
N GLU A 264 3.18 -5.82 9.16
CA GLU A 264 2.92 -5.34 10.53
C GLU A 264 2.42 -3.90 10.58
N HIS A 265 2.54 -3.18 9.47
CA HIS A 265 2.07 -1.80 9.42
C HIS A 265 1.60 -1.42 8.03
N GLU A 266 0.31 -1.11 7.92
CA GLU A 266 -0.39 -0.66 6.72
C GLU A 266 -1.29 0.53 7.05
N GLY A 267 -1.43 1.44 6.09
CA GLY A 267 -2.43 2.51 6.13
C GLY A 267 -3.78 2.06 5.56
N PHE A 268 -3.74 1.17 4.54
CA PHE A 268 -4.90 0.55 3.90
C PHE A 268 -4.56 -0.87 3.42
N CYS A 269 -3.56 -1.05 2.61
CA CYS A 269 -3.13 -2.30 1.95
C CYS A 269 -3.90 -2.62 0.67
N VAL A 270 -3.78 -1.76 -0.35
CA VAL A 270 -4.43 -1.93 -1.67
C VAL A 270 -4.23 -3.33 -2.27
N PRO A 271 -3.05 -3.99 -2.19
CA PRO A 271 -2.87 -5.33 -2.77
C PRO A 271 -3.84 -6.42 -2.23
N ILE A 272 -4.39 -6.25 -1.03
CA ILE A 272 -5.44 -7.16 -0.51
C ILE A 272 -6.73 -7.00 -1.33
N VAL A 273 -7.10 -5.76 -1.63
CA VAL A 273 -8.32 -5.47 -2.40
C VAL A 273 -8.14 -5.86 -3.88
N GLU A 274 -6.92 -5.71 -4.41
CA GLU A 274 -6.55 -6.22 -5.74
C GLU A 274 -6.67 -7.75 -5.82
N ALA A 275 -6.20 -8.46 -4.78
CA ALA A 275 -6.34 -9.92 -4.69
C ALA A 275 -7.82 -10.32 -4.66
N PHE A 276 -8.66 -9.65 -3.89
CA PHE A 276 -10.11 -9.88 -3.90
C PHE A 276 -10.73 -9.61 -5.27
N TYR A 277 -10.35 -8.50 -5.91
CA TYR A 277 -10.83 -8.18 -7.26
C TYR A 277 -10.48 -9.27 -8.28
N LYS A 278 -9.30 -9.88 -8.15
CA LYS A 278 -8.84 -11.00 -8.99
C LYS A 278 -9.25 -12.36 -8.44
N GLN A 279 -10.16 -12.41 -7.46
CA GLN A 279 -10.69 -13.65 -6.86
C GLN A 279 -9.62 -14.58 -6.28
N VAL A 280 -8.54 -14.02 -5.76
CA VAL A 280 -7.46 -14.75 -5.09
C VAL A 280 -7.77 -14.84 -3.60
N PRO A 281 -7.81 -16.04 -2.99
CA PRO A 281 -7.97 -16.18 -1.55
C PRO A 281 -6.88 -15.44 -0.78
N VAL A 282 -7.25 -14.72 0.29
CA VAL A 282 -6.32 -13.91 1.07
C VAL A 282 -6.14 -14.49 2.47
N LEU A 283 -4.87 -14.67 2.87
CA LEU A 283 -4.44 -14.96 4.24
C LEU A 283 -3.56 -13.81 4.73
N ALA A 284 -4.00 -13.04 5.73
CA ALA A 284 -3.31 -11.84 6.15
C ALA A 284 -3.13 -11.72 7.66
N TYR A 285 -2.01 -11.09 8.07
CA TYR A 285 -1.74 -10.77 9.47
C TYR A 285 -2.67 -9.65 9.96
N ALA A 286 -3.34 -9.87 11.09
CA ALA A 286 -4.30 -8.93 11.68
C ALA A 286 -3.60 -7.74 12.34
N ALA A 287 -2.99 -6.86 11.54
CA ALA A 287 -2.29 -5.67 12.04
C ALA A 287 -2.80 -4.38 11.40
N THR A 288 -2.88 -3.33 12.21
CA THR A 288 -3.17 -1.94 11.79
C THR A 288 -4.45 -1.82 10.95
N ALA A 289 -4.35 -1.42 9.67
CA ALA A 289 -5.51 -1.26 8.80
C ALA A 289 -6.00 -2.59 8.18
N VAL A 290 -5.20 -3.66 8.18
CA VAL A 290 -5.51 -4.92 7.47
C VAL A 290 -6.90 -5.47 7.83
N PRO A 291 -7.30 -5.60 9.12
CA PRO A 291 -8.63 -6.12 9.46
C PRO A 291 -9.77 -5.27 8.88
N SER A 292 -9.64 -3.95 8.89
CA SER A 292 -10.67 -3.05 8.34
C SER A 292 -10.70 -3.05 6.82
N THR A 293 -9.57 -3.27 6.15
CA THR A 293 -9.49 -3.38 4.69
C THR A 293 -10.10 -4.69 4.21
N MET A 294 -9.93 -5.77 4.96
CA MET A 294 -10.52 -7.06 4.65
C MET A 294 -12.03 -7.13 4.92
N ASP A 295 -12.53 -6.33 5.84
CA ASP A 295 -13.96 -6.20 6.18
C ASP A 295 -14.72 -7.53 6.32
N GLY A 296 -14.06 -8.53 6.84
CA GLY A 296 -14.60 -9.88 7.02
C GLY A 296 -14.36 -10.85 5.87
N ALA A 297 -13.85 -10.40 4.73
CA ALA A 297 -13.43 -11.26 3.64
C ALA A 297 -12.05 -11.89 3.90
N GLY A 298 -11.77 -13.05 3.32
CA GLY A 298 -10.50 -13.74 3.50
C GLY A 298 -10.31 -14.35 4.90
N VAL A 299 -9.05 -14.62 5.27
CA VAL A 299 -8.67 -15.21 6.56
C VAL A 299 -7.64 -14.33 7.25
N LEU A 300 -7.91 -13.96 8.51
CA LEU A 300 -6.96 -13.24 9.35
C LEU A 300 -6.26 -14.20 10.33
N TYR A 301 -4.96 -13.98 10.55
CA TYR A 301 -4.22 -14.64 11.63
C TYR A 301 -3.58 -13.60 12.57
N GLU A 302 -3.53 -13.92 13.85
CA GLU A 302 -3.03 -13.02 14.90
C GLU A 302 -1.65 -13.42 15.42
N GLU A 303 -1.27 -14.68 15.26
CA GLU A 303 0.00 -15.22 15.71
C GLU A 303 0.92 -15.56 14.54
N LYS A 304 2.16 -15.10 14.58
CA LYS A 304 3.18 -15.34 13.56
C LYS A 304 3.98 -16.62 13.82
N ASP A 305 3.30 -17.69 14.23
CA ASP A 305 3.92 -19.02 14.32
C ASP A 305 3.96 -19.65 12.91
N PRO A 306 5.16 -20.02 12.40
CA PRO A 306 5.30 -20.56 11.05
C PRO A 306 4.52 -21.86 10.82
N LEU A 307 4.39 -22.73 11.85
CA LEU A 307 3.65 -23.97 11.71
C LEU A 307 2.15 -23.73 11.65
N HIS A 308 1.66 -22.81 12.48
CA HIS A 308 0.24 -22.44 12.48
C HIS A 308 -0.16 -21.79 11.15
N VAL A 309 0.63 -20.80 10.67
CA VAL A 309 0.32 -20.14 9.40
C VAL A 309 0.44 -21.11 8.23
N ALA A 310 1.42 -22.02 8.22
CA ALA A 310 1.54 -23.05 7.20
C ALA A 310 0.30 -23.99 7.16
N ALA A 311 -0.27 -24.34 8.31
CA ALA A 311 -1.48 -25.14 8.39
C ALA A 311 -2.71 -24.37 7.86
N LEU A 312 -2.81 -23.04 8.11
CA LEU A 312 -3.85 -22.20 7.51
C LEU A 312 -3.70 -22.12 5.98
N MET A 313 -2.47 -21.95 5.48
CA MET A 313 -2.18 -21.97 4.04
C MET A 313 -2.65 -23.27 3.40
N ASP A 314 -2.33 -24.42 4.03
CA ASP A 314 -2.73 -25.74 3.54
C ASP A 314 -4.25 -25.90 3.54
N ALA A 315 -4.92 -25.51 4.60
CA ALA A 315 -6.39 -25.58 4.70
C ALA A 315 -7.08 -24.75 3.60
N ILE A 316 -6.55 -23.56 3.26
CA ILE A 316 -7.12 -22.72 2.21
C ILE A 316 -6.84 -23.32 0.83
N VAL A 317 -5.59 -23.73 0.56
CA VAL A 317 -5.19 -24.21 -0.78
C VAL A 317 -5.78 -25.57 -1.11
N SER A 318 -5.96 -26.46 -0.12
CA SER A 318 -6.43 -27.83 -0.35
C SER A 318 -7.95 -28.00 -0.35
N ASP A 319 -8.73 -27.03 0.14
CA ASP A 319 -10.20 -27.09 0.21
C ASP A 319 -10.85 -26.08 -0.74
N ALA A 320 -11.22 -26.54 -1.94
CA ALA A 320 -11.89 -25.71 -2.94
C ALA A 320 -13.19 -25.07 -2.41
N GLY A 321 -13.95 -25.80 -1.57
CA GLY A 321 -15.16 -25.24 -0.98
C GLY A 321 -14.89 -24.17 0.07
N LEU A 322 -13.70 -24.17 0.72
CA LEU A 322 -13.25 -23.08 1.57
C LEU A 322 -12.79 -21.89 0.73
N GLN A 323 -12.07 -22.13 -0.36
CA GLN A 323 -11.65 -21.07 -1.30
C GLN A 323 -12.85 -20.31 -1.84
N ASP A 324 -13.87 -21.01 -2.35
CA ASP A 324 -15.10 -20.41 -2.87
C ASP A 324 -15.76 -19.50 -1.80
N ARG A 325 -15.89 -19.99 -0.57
CA ARG A 325 -16.47 -19.17 0.53
C ARG A 325 -15.62 -17.96 0.91
N ILE A 326 -14.30 -18.05 0.78
CA ILE A 326 -13.36 -16.93 1.09
C ILE A 326 -13.42 -15.86 0.01
N VAL A 327 -13.65 -16.27 -1.23
CA VAL A 327 -13.70 -15.38 -2.40
C VAL A 327 -15.07 -14.74 -2.56
N ASP A 328 -16.15 -15.46 -2.27
CA ASP A 328 -17.55 -14.98 -2.43
C ASP A 328 -18.04 -14.13 -1.22
N GLY A 329 -17.35 -14.16 -0.10
CA GLY A 329 -17.73 -13.45 1.14
C GLY A 329 -17.16 -12.07 1.24
#